data_c5f189b47fd72e9607d561c790d5b53a
#
_entry.id   c5f189b47fd72e9607d561c790d5b53a
#
_cell.length_a   1.000
_cell.length_b   1.000
_cell.length_c   1.000
_cell.angle_alpha   90.00
_cell.angle_beta   90.00
_cell.angle_gamma   90.00
#
_symmetry.space_group_name_H-M   'P 1'
#
loop_
_entity.id
_entity.type
_entity.pdbx_description
1 polymer ?
#
loop_
_entity_poly.entity_id
_entity_poly.type
_entity_poly.pdbx_seq_one_letter_code
_entity_poly.pdbx_strand_id
1 'polypeptide(L)'
;MARLDEAVLRILRAKVAAGIFEAGLPSQRPETKQESLGIAEHRAVAREAVRKSLVLLKNNNQALPIKPKANVMVVGAVAKSMKHQTGGWTLSWQGNDNANDEFKTGETIYSGLEAAITQTGGTISWSPDGSYEQRPDAAIVVFGEDPYAEFHGDRMDLIYEFEGDPNLNILKQLKADGVPVVAIFISGRPLWVNSHINLSDAFVAAWLPGTEAGGIADVIVASADGSPQFDFVGKLPFSWPVEETGQLVRKNDGSAFQFGYGLSYGDDVQLAALPVSDVLQKPEKVFSGQILAKGKAVEPLEFYLGDLTNSNTPAPMLNLKSLGGSLTSSGTDYQAQEDSRKLSWVNDNLANASARLARPFNITQMPDYDLLALSMTLKLSKAGDDEFIIGMICGEACIGSLAISSVLTDLPRDEWQEVKIPLSCFVSKGLDPTKVEVPLFMQAKQGWELSVHNAELVSSDELISCPK
;
A
#
# COMPACT_ATOMS: atom_id res chain seq x y z
N MET A 1 30.06 -30.87 -12.80
CA MET A 1 29.28 -31.27 -13.99
C MET A 1 28.07 -32.14 -13.59
N ALA A 2 28.23 -33.32 -12.96
CA ALA A 2 27.09 -34.22 -12.66
C ALA A 2 25.88 -33.55 -11.94
N ARG A 3 26.14 -32.65 -10.98
CA ARG A 3 25.06 -31.92 -10.29
C ARG A 3 24.36 -30.90 -11.21
N LEU A 4 25.10 -30.27 -12.11
CA LEU A 4 24.53 -29.36 -13.10
C LEU A 4 23.70 -30.15 -14.12
N ASP A 5 24.22 -31.29 -14.61
CA ASP A 5 23.52 -32.14 -15.56
C ASP A 5 22.21 -32.68 -14.97
N GLU A 6 22.21 -33.05 -13.68
CA GLU A 6 20.98 -33.45 -12.96
C GLU A 6 19.95 -32.32 -12.89
N ALA A 7 20.37 -31.09 -12.57
CA ALA A 7 19.46 -29.95 -12.50
C ALA A 7 18.84 -29.63 -13.87
N VAL A 8 19.65 -29.61 -14.92
CA VAL A 8 19.19 -29.42 -16.30
C VAL A 8 18.23 -30.53 -16.73
N LEU A 9 18.55 -31.78 -16.42
CA LEU A 9 17.70 -32.92 -16.74
C LEU A 9 16.30 -32.81 -16.09
N ARG A 10 16.22 -32.38 -14.84
CA ARG A 10 14.93 -32.18 -14.15
C ARG A 10 14.08 -31.11 -14.84
N ILE A 11 14.71 -29.99 -15.21
CA ILE A 11 14.02 -28.89 -15.93
C ILE A 11 13.56 -29.36 -17.31
N LEU A 12 14.42 -30.02 -18.07
CA LEU A 12 14.08 -30.54 -19.41
C LEU A 12 12.97 -31.56 -19.35
N ARG A 13 12.97 -32.46 -18.37
CA ARG A 13 11.87 -33.43 -18.19
C ARG A 13 10.51 -32.75 -17.99
N ALA A 14 10.46 -31.68 -17.16
CA ALA A 14 9.24 -30.91 -16.96
C ALA A 14 8.79 -30.24 -18.28
N LYS A 15 9.71 -29.64 -19.02
CA LYS A 15 9.43 -29.01 -20.32
C LYS A 15 8.93 -30.00 -21.38
N VAL A 16 9.54 -31.17 -21.47
CA VAL A 16 9.09 -32.23 -22.38
C VAL A 16 7.71 -32.74 -21.98
N ALA A 17 7.48 -33.02 -20.69
CA ALA A 17 6.18 -33.48 -20.19
C ALA A 17 5.05 -32.45 -20.44
N ALA A 18 5.40 -31.14 -20.43
CA ALA A 18 4.47 -30.06 -20.74
C ALA A 18 4.30 -29.82 -22.26
N GLY A 19 4.97 -30.56 -23.13
CA GLY A 19 4.87 -30.43 -24.60
C GLY A 19 5.43 -29.09 -25.13
N ILE A 20 6.32 -28.43 -24.39
CA ILE A 20 6.81 -27.08 -24.74
C ILE A 20 7.59 -27.08 -26.06
N PHE A 21 8.33 -28.17 -26.34
CA PHE A 21 9.17 -28.25 -27.54
C PHE A 21 8.32 -28.49 -28.81
N GLU A 22 7.18 -29.14 -28.68
CA GLU A 22 6.25 -29.45 -29.75
C GLU A 22 5.20 -28.36 -29.96
N ALA A 23 5.01 -27.48 -28.98
CA ALA A 23 3.96 -26.46 -28.98
C ALA A 23 4.13 -25.35 -30.03
N GLY A 24 5.26 -25.30 -30.75
CA GLY A 24 5.57 -24.25 -31.73
C GLY A 24 5.86 -22.91 -31.08
N LEU A 25 5.97 -21.87 -31.91
CA LEU A 25 6.21 -20.50 -31.40
C LEU A 25 5.01 -20.00 -30.58
N PRO A 26 5.21 -19.24 -29.50
CA PRO A 26 4.12 -18.68 -28.70
C PRO A 26 3.05 -17.99 -29.55
N SER A 27 3.43 -17.19 -30.54
CA SER A 27 2.52 -16.47 -31.44
C SER A 27 1.64 -17.36 -32.34
N GLN A 28 1.95 -18.65 -32.44
CA GLN A 28 1.23 -19.65 -33.27
C GLN A 28 0.32 -20.57 -32.45
N ARG A 29 0.35 -20.47 -31.13
CA ARG A 29 -0.45 -21.31 -30.23
C ARG A 29 -1.91 -20.84 -30.21
N PRO A 30 -2.87 -21.77 -30.12
CA PRO A 30 -4.29 -21.39 -30.03
C PRO A 30 -4.62 -20.42 -28.90
N GLU A 31 -3.90 -20.55 -27.76
CA GLU A 31 -4.12 -19.76 -26.53
C GLU A 31 -3.66 -18.31 -26.66
N THR A 32 -2.88 -17.97 -27.70
CA THR A 32 -2.41 -16.58 -27.90
C THR A 32 -3.45 -15.67 -28.55
N LYS A 33 -4.61 -16.20 -28.92
CA LYS A 33 -5.71 -15.40 -29.43
C LYS A 33 -6.33 -14.60 -28.29
N GLN A 34 -6.32 -13.28 -28.38
CA GLN A 34 -6.94 -12.39 -27.40
C GLN A 34 -8.44 -12.66 -27.19
N GLU A 35 -9.08 -13.35 -28.11
CA GLU A 35 -10.48 -13.75 -28.06
C GLU A 35 -10.84 -14.64 -26.86
N SER A 36 -9.85 -15.29 -26.23
CA SER A 36 -10.09 -16.13 -25.04
C SER A 36 -9.99 -15.37 -23.72
N LEU A 37 -9.48 -14.13 -23.72
CA LEU A 37 -9.34 -13.33 -22.51
C LEU A 37 -10.68 -12.70 -22.12
N GLY A 38 -11.13 -12.99 -20.91
CA GLY A 38 -12.36 -12.39 -20.34
C GLY A 38 -13.65 -12.87 -21.03
N ILE A 39 -13.64 -14.05 -21.65
CA ILE A 39 -14.87 -14.68 -22.17
C ILE A 39 -15.85 -14.99 -21.05
N ALA A 40 -17.13 -15.10 -21.39
CA ALA A 40 -18.20 -15.28 -20.41
C ALA A 40 -18.00 -16.47 -19.47
N GLU A 41 -17.49 -17.57 -19.99
CA GLU A 41 -17.21 -18.79 -19.23
C GLU A 41 -16.12 -18.57 -18.17
N HIS A 42 -15.02 -17.87 -18.53
CA HIS A 42 -13.96 -17.55 -17.58
C HIS A 42 -14.43 -16.57 -16.51
N ARG A 43 -15.21 -15.55 -16.90
CA ARG A 43 -15.81 -14.61 -15.98
C ARG A 43 -16.81 -15.27 -15.02
N ALA A 44 -17.58 -16.25 -15.51
CA ALA A 44 -18.49 -17.01 -14.65
C ALA A 44 -17.74 -17.79 -13.56
N VAL A 45 -16.60 -18.41 -13.89
CA VAL A 45 -15.75 -19.10 -12.92
C VAL A 45 -15.15 -18.12 -11.92
N ALA A 46 -14.66 -16.96 -12.38
CA ALA A 46 -14.12 -15.93 -11.49
C ALA A 46 -15.21 -15.39 -10.54
N ARG A 47 -16.42 -15.11 -11.05
CA ARG A 47 -17.57 -14.68 -10.24
C ARG A 47 -17.99 -15.73 -9.21
N GLU A 48 -17.96 -17.02 -9.57
CA GLU A 48 -18.20 -18.12 -8.63
C GLU A 48 -17.12 -18.17 -7.56
N ALA A 49 -15.84 -17.97 -7.91
CA ALA A 49 -14.74 -17.90 -6.94
C ALA A 49 -14.95 -16.77 -5.94
N VAL A 50 -15.37 -15.58 -6.40
CA VAL A 50 -15.73 -14.47 -5.51
C VAL A 50 -16.81 -14.89 -4.53
N ARG A 51 -17.96 -15.39 -5.01
CA ARG A 51 -19.06 -15.83 -4.13
C ARG A 51 -18.60 -16.81 -3.05
N LYS A 52 -17.77 -17.78 -3.44
CA LYS A 52 -17.30 -18.85 -2.55
C LYS A 52 -16.19 -18.42 -1.59
N SER A 53 -15.48 -17.32 -1.87
CA SER A 53 -14.41 -16.83 -1.02
C SER A 53 -14.88 -15.85 0.06
N LEU A 54 -16.06 -15.23 -0.09
CA LEU A 54 -16.58 -14.28 0.90
C LEU A 54 -16.77 -14.96 2.26
N VAL A 55 -16.29 -14.31 3.33
CA VAL A 55 -16.46 -14.80 4.69
C VAL A 55 -17.31 -13.84 5.48
N LEU A 56 -18.47 -14.30 5.97
CA LEU A 56 -19.35 -13.52 6.84
C LEU A 56 -18.84 -13.64 8.29
N LEU A 57 -18.29 -12.55 8.83
CA LEU A 57 -17.79 -12.53 10.20
C LEU A 57 -18.85 -12.11 11.22
N LYS A 58 -19.84 -11.31 10.78
CA LYS A 58 -20.93 -10.80 11.61
C LYS A 58 -22.19 -10.59 10.76
N ASN A 59 -23.36 -10.94 11.31
CA ASN A 59 -24.65 -10.63 10.72
C ASN A 59 -25.70 -10.43 11.82
N ASN A 60 -25.47 -9.45 12.69
CA ASN A 60 -26.38 -9.15 13.78
C ASN A 60 -27.72 -8.60 13.24
N ASN A 61 -28.81 -8.95 13.91
CA ASN A 61 -30.15 -8.52 13.54
C ASN A 61 -30.55 -8.84 12.09
N GLN A 62 -29.92 -9.81 11.48
CA GLN A 62 -30.18 -10.20 10.08
C GLN A 62 -30.09 -8.99 9.12
N ALA A 63 -29.03 -8.18 9.27
CA ALA A 63 -28.77 -7.03 8.41
C ALA A 63 -28.52 -7.42 6.94
N LEU A 64 -28.05 -8.62 6.70
CA LEU A 64 -27.95 -9.26 5.39
C LEU A 64 -28.92 -10.47 5.30
N PRO A 65 -29.44 -10.77 4.10
CA PRO A 65 -29.25 -10.08 2.84
C PRO A 65 -30.01 -8.75 2.76
N ILE A 66 -29.51 -7.81 1.92
CA ILE A 66 -30.18 -6.55 1.61
C ILE A 66 -31.55 -6.84 0.99
N LYS A 67 -32.60 -6.27 1.53
CA LYS A 67 -34.00 -6.55 1.14
C LYS A 67 -34.32 -5.99 -0.26
N PRO A 68 -35.25 -6.62 -1.00
CA PRO A 68 -35.78 -6.02 -2.23
C PRO A 68 -36.36 -4.64 -1.99
N LYS A 69 -36.28 -3.78 -3.01
CA LYS A 69 -36.83 -2.40 -2.99
C LYS A 69 -36.19 -1.47 -1.96
N ALA A 70 -35.08 -1.86 -1.32
CA ALA A 70 -34.42 -1.00 -0.36
C ALA A 70 -33.76 0.21 -1.06
N ASN A 71 -33.74 1.33 -0.37
CA ASN A 71 -32.92 2.49 -0.70
C ASN A 71 -31.54 2.31 -0.06
N VAL A 72 -30.53 2.02 -0.85
CA VAL A 72 -29.19 1.67 -0.38
C VAL A 72 -28.21 2.79 -0.70
N MET A 73 -27.40 3.17 0.27
CA MET A 73 -26.26 4.04 0.06
C MET A 73 -24.96 3.22 0.10
N VAL A 74 -24.14 3.33 -0.94
CA VAL A 74 -22.77 2.76 -0.96
C VAL A 74 -21.79 3.85 -0.60
N VAL A 75 -20.93 3.57 0.36
CA VAL A 75 -20.00 4.53 0.94
C VAL A 75 -18.57 4.08 0.72
N GLY A 76 -17.68 5.06 0.50
CA GLY A 76 -16.26 4.86 0.33
C GLY A 76 -15.79 4.83 -1.13
N ALA A 77 -14.61 5.39 -1.36
CA ALA A 77 -14.01 5.44 -2.70
C ALA A 77 -13.61 4.06 -3.22
N VAL A 78 -13.29 3.13 -2.32
CA VAL A 78 -12.89 1.74 -2.63
C VAL A 78 -13.97 1.01 -3.42
N ALA A 79 -15.27 1.31 -3.19
CA ALA A 79 -16.38 0.70 -3.91
C ALA A 79 -16.32 0.84 -5.43
N LYS A 80 -15.68 1.90 -5.94
CA LYS A 80 -15.53 2.20 -7.37
C LYS A 80 -14.10 2.02 -7.88
N SER A 81 -13.23 1.36 -7.13
CA SER A 81 -11.81 1.28 -7.42
C SER A 81 -11.38 -0.12 -7.81
N MET A 82 -11.05 -0.31 -9.09
CA MET A 82 -10.54 -1.58 -9.60
C MET A 82 -9.21 -1.97 -8.95
N LYS A 83 -8.30 -1.02 -8.75
CA LYS A 83 -7.00 -1.31 -8.14
C LYS A 83 -7.10 -1.91 -6.74
N HIS A 84 -8.02 -1.42 -5.89
CA HIS A 84 -8.18 -1.96 -4.54
C HIS A 84 -8.74 -3.39 -4.55
N GLN A 85 -9.69 -3.68 -5.45
CA GLN A 85 -10.30 -5.01 -5.52
C GLN A 85 -9.46 -6.05 -6.25
N THR A 86 -8.46 -5.63 -7.06
CA THR A 86 -7.56 -6.53 -7.79
C THR A 86 -6.23 -6.76 -7.09
N GLY A 87 -5.72 -5.77 -6.36
CA GLY A 87 -4.47 -5.89 -5.61
C GLY A 87 -3.19 -5.83 -6.45
N GLY A 88 -2.06 -6.14 -5.82
CA GLY A 88 -0.76 -6.24 -6.46
C GLY A 88 -0.65 -7.41 -7.43
N TRP A 89 0.38 -7.39 -8.30
CA TRP A 89 0.61 -8.34 -9.38
C TRP A 89 -0.54 -8.47 -10.38
N THR A 90 -1.40 -7.46 -10.43
CA THR A 90 -2.45 -7.32 -11.42
C THR A 90 -2.15 -6.11 -12.29
N LEU A 91 -1.80 -6.29 -13.55
CA LEU A 91 -1.28 -5.35 -14.53
C LEU A 91 0.09 -4.76 -14.13
N SER A 92 0.23 -4.16 -12.96
CA SER A 92 1.49 -3.66 -12.44
C SER A 92 1.91 -4.38 -11.16
N TRP A 93 3.18 -4.24 -10.77
CA TRP A 93 3.73 -4.97 -9.63
C TRP A 93 3.01 -4.64 -8.32
N GLN A 94 3.00 -3.37 -7.92
CA GLN A 94 2.35 -2.98 -6.67
C GLN A 94 0.83 -2.83 -6.80
N GLY A 95 0.30 -2.65 -8.01
CA GLY A 95 -1.13 -2.53 -8.29
C GLY A 95 -1.75 -1.18 -7.96
N ASN A 96 -0.99 -0.26 -7.35
CA ASN A 96 -1.51 1.01 -6.83
C ASN A 96 -1.58 2.13 -7.89
N ASP A 97 -0.95 1.95 -9.02
CA ASP A 97 -0.94 2.86 -10.18
C ASP A 97 -1.92 2.45 -11.28
N ASN A 98 -2.62 1.32 -11.14
CA ASN A 98 -3.59 0.85 -12.11
C ASN A 98 -4.85 1.74 -12.14
N ALA A 99 -5.28 2.15 -13.33
CA ALA A 99 -6.51 2.91 -13.54
C ALA A 99 -7.70 1.99 -13.86
N ASN A 100 -8.92 2.43 -13.57
CA ASN A 100 -10.12 1.60 -13.80
C ASN A 100 -10.33 1.23 -15.27
N ASP A 101 -9.99 2.09 -16.22
CA ASP A 101 -10.17 1.91 -17.67
C ASP A 101 -9.19 0.88 -18.28
N GLU A 102 -8.14 0.51 -17.56
CA GLU A 102 -7.24 -0.58 -17.95
C GLU A 102 -7.92 -1.95 -17.81
N PHE A 103 -8.98 -2.06 -17.00
CA PHE A 103 -9.76 -3.28 -16.78
C PHE A 103 -11.02 -3.31 -17.66
N LYS A 104 -10.85 -3.46 -18.97
CA LYS A 104 -11.91 -3.32 -19.99
C LYS A 104 -13.18 -4.12 -19.75
N THR A 105 -13.11 -5.27 -19.09
CA THR A 105 -14.24 -6.16 -18.80
C THR A 105 -14.51 -6.26 -17.31
N GLY A 106 -13.79 -5.49 -16.49
CA GLY A 106 -13.91 -5.54 -15.03
C GLY A 106 -15.20 -4.89 -14.53
N GLU A 107 -15.75 -5.45 -13.46
CA GLU A 107 -16.91 -4.95 -12.73
C GLU A 107 -16.47 -4.48 -11.34
N THR A 108 -16.77 -3.21 -11.00
CA THR A 108 -16.50 -2.69 -9.66
C THR A 108 -17.52 -3.22 -8.67
N ILE A 109 -17.18 -3.16 -7.37
CA ILE A 109 -18.16 -3.50 -6.30
C ILE A 109 -19.41 -2.66 -6.45
N TYR A 110 -19.28 -1.36 -6.69
CA TYR A 110 -20.42 -0.46 -6.88
C TYR A 110 -21.30 -0.88 -8.07
N SER A 111 -20.71 -1.14 -9.25
CA SER A 111 -21.48 -1.51 -10.44
C SER A 111 -22.21 -2.85 -10.28
N GLY A 112 -21.60 -3.82 -9.61
CA GLY A 112 -22.26 -5.09 -9.28
C GLY A 112 -23.44 -4.89 -8.31
N LEU A 113 -23.28 -4.08 -7.28
CA LEU A 113 -24.36 -3.72 -6.36
C LEU A 113 -25.48 -2.95 -7.05
N GLU A 114 -25.12 -2.00 -7.93
CA GLU A 114 -26.09 -1.21 -8.69
C GLU A 114 -26.99 -2.10 -9.56
N ALA A 115 -26.37 -3.02 -10.28
CA ALA A 115 -27.13 -3.98 -11.09
C ALA A 115 -28.08 -4.84 -10.25
N ALA A 116 -27.61 -5.44 -9.16
CA ALA A 116 -28.39 -6.33 -8.32
C ALA A 116 -29.53 -5.60 -7.57
N ILE A 117 -29.26 -4.44 -6.97
CA ILE A 117 -30.25 -3.66 -6.22
C ILE A 117 -31.34 -3.14 -7.16
N THR A 118 -30.95 -2.59 -8.32
CA THR A 118 -31.92 -2.10 -9.33
C THR A 118 -32.80 -3.23 -9.86
N GLN A 119 -32.22 -4.40 -10.10
CA GLN A 119 -32.97 -5.60 -10.56
C GLN A 119 -34.07 -6.00 -9.59
N THR A 120 -33.91 -5.78 -8.29
CA THR A 120 -34.90 -6.08 -7.24
C THR A 120 -35.86 -4.92 -6.94
N GLY A 121 -35.78 -3.84 -7.75
CA GLY A 121 -36.66 -2.65 -7.63
C GLY A 121 -36.22 -1.67 -6.54
N GLY A 122 -35.02 -1.80 -6.02
CA GLY A 122 -34.41 -0.88 -5.07
C GLY A 122 -33.77 0.35 -5.76
N THR A 123 -33.33 1.29 -4.96
CA THR A 123 -32.55 2.46 -5.37
C THR A 123 -31.17 2.43 -4.73
N ILE A 124 -30.18 2.98 -5.43
CA ILE A 124 -28.80 3.02 -4.96
C ILE A 124 -28.22 4.42 -5.17
N SER A 125 -27.47 4.88 -4.19
CA SER A 125 -26.67 6.10 -4.27
C SER A 125 -25.24 5.82 -3.86
N TRP A 126 -24.31 6.67 -4.29
CA TRP A 126 -22.92 6.61 -3.87
C TRP A 126 -22.51 7.89 -3.16
N SER A 127 -21.94 7.74 -1.99
CA SER A 127 -21.39 8.83 -1.19
C SER A 127 -19.97 8.46 -0.73
N PRO A 128 -18.92 9.15 -1.15
CA PRO A 128 -17.55 8.81 -0.74
C PRO A 128 -17.28 9.12 0.74
N ASP A 129 -18.00 10.04 1.33
CA ASP A 129 -17.84 10.54 2.71
C ASP A 129 -19.01 10.16 3.65
N GLY A 130 -19.99 9.39 3.17
CA GLY A 130 -21.14 8.94 3.95
C GLY A 130 -22.24 10.00 4.15
N SER A 131 -22.14 11.15 3.51
CA SER A 131 -23.21 12.17 3.55
C SER A 131 -24.43 11.75 2.74
N TYR A 132 -25.63 12.13 3.19
CA TYR A 132 -26.88 11.84 2.50
C TYR A 132 -27.95 12.92 2.77
N GLU A 133 -28.83 13.16 1.80
CA GLU A 133 -29.98 14.05 1.96
C GLU A 133 -31.20 13.30 2.49
N GLN A 134 -31.41 12.07 2.01
CA GLN A 134 -32.47 11.19 2.45
C GLN A 134 -31.87 9.97 3.14
N ARG A 135 -32.34 9.68 4.37
CA ARG A 135 -31.86 8.54 5.14
C ARG A 135 -32.02 7.23 4.34
N PRO A 136 -30.96 6.46 4.12
CA PRO A 136 -31.03 5.17 3.45
C PRO A 136 -31.63 4.10 4.38
N ASP A 137 -32.20 3.04 3.79
CA ASP A 137 -32.66 1.85 4.51
C ASP A 137 -31.43 1.02 4.98
N ALA A 138 -30.33 1.05 4.24
CA ALA A 138 -29.05 0.45 4.63
C ALA A 138 -27.88 1.20 3.97
N ALA A 139 -26.75 1.23 4.66
CA ALA A 139 -25.49 1.71 4.13
C ALA A 139 -24.50 0.54 3.95
N ILE A 140 -23.93 0.42 2.76
CA ILE A 140 -22.84 -0.52 2.46
C ILE A 140 -21.54 0.27 2.44
N VAL A 141 -20.73 0.12 3.47
CA VAL A 141 -19.43 0.81 3.60
C VAL A 141 -18.32 -0.09 3.11
N VAL A 142 -17.67 0.31 2.01
CA VAL A 142 -16.57 -0.44 1.37
C VAL A 142 -15.24 0.24 1.65
N PHE A 143 -14.35 -0.44 2.35
CA PHE A 143 -13.05 0.06 2.73
C PHE A 143 -12.02 -1.08 2.78
N GLY A 144 -10.74 -0.74 2.84
CA GLY A 144 -9.69 -1.75 2.89
C GLY A 144 -8.30 -1.19 2.70
N GLU A 145 -7.34 -2.09 2.49
CA GLU A 145 -5.95 -1.74 2.23
C GLU A 145 -5.77 -1.17 0.82
N ASP A 146 -4.81 -0.25 0.67
CA ASP A 146 -4.26 0.06 -0.65
C ASP A 146 -3.57 -1.17 -1.23
N PRO A 147 -3.55 -1.32 -2.57
CA PRO A 147 -2.86 -2.43 -3.22
C PRO A 147 -1.38 -2.47 -2.87
N TYR A 148 -0.85 -3.67 -2.73
CA TYR A 148 0.56 -3.92 -2.43
C TYR A 148 1.05 -5.25 -3.01
N ALA A 149 2.36 -5.33 -3.20
CA ALA A 149 3.12 -6.55 -3.40
C ALA A 149 4.25 -6.58 -2.38
N GLU A 150 5.37 -7.24 -2.71
CA GLU A 150 6.57 -7.30 -1.87
C GLU A 150 7.06 -5.89 -1.51
N PHE A 151 7.67 -5.74 -0.37
CA PHE A 151 8.13 -4.49 0.27
C PHE A 151 7.00 -3.62 0.80
N HIS A 152 6.06 -3.16 -0.01
CA HIS A 152 4.91 -2.36 0.47
C HIS A 152 3.98 -3.19 1.35
N GLY A 153 3.84 -4.47 1.04
CA GLY A 153 3.07 -5.40 1.83
C GLY A 153 3.78 -5.95 3.07
N ASP A 154 5.09 -5.70 3.22
CA ASP A 154 5.87 -6.19 4.34
C ASP A 154 5.56 -5.36 5.59
N ARG A 155 4.85 -5.95 6.55
CA ARG A 155 4.44 -5.30 7.79
C ARG A 155 4.86 -6.12 8.99
N MET A 156 5.24 -5.42 10.05
CA MET A 156 5.58 -6.03 11.34
C MET A 156 4.35 -6.28 12.22
N ASP A 157 3.20 -5.72 11.86
CA ASP A 157 1.92 -5.83 12.57
C ASP A 157 0.75 -6.09 11.61
N LEU A 158 -0.40 -6.43 12.16
CA LEU A 158 -1.65 -6.65 11.44
C LEU A 158 -2.72 -5.62 11.87
N ILE A 159 -2.34 -4.41 12.21
CA ILE A 159 -3.24 -3.35 12.65
C ILE A 159 -3.72 -2.57 11.41
N TYR A 160 -5.04 -2.51 11.20
CA TYR A 160 -5.65 -1.65 10.19
C TYR A 160 -6.07 -0.30 10.77
N GLU A 161 -6.66 -0.32 11.96
CA GLU A 161 -7.20 0.88 12.61
C GLU A 161 -6.09 1.88 12.98
N PHE A 162 -6.36 3.17 12.79
CA PHE A 162 -5.47 4.27 13.17
C PHE A 162 -6.27 5.50 13.59
N GLU A 163 -5.62 6.40 14.33
CA GLU A 163 -6.24 7.67 14.73
C GLU A 163 -6.57 8.51 13.47
N GLY A 164 -7.81 9.00 13.42
CA GLY A 164 -8.29 9.79 12.27
C GLY A 164 -8.74 8.96 11.06
N ASP A 165 -8.89 7.63 11.19
CA ASP A 165 -9.44 6.79 10.13
C ASP A 165 -10.81 7.33 9.66
N PRO A 166 -10.91 7.81 8.40
CA PRO A 166 -12.14 8.38 7.89
C PRO A 166 -13.29 7.37 7.86
N ASN A 167 -13.00 6.08 7.59
CA ASN A 167 -14.02 5.04 7.54
C ASN A 167 -14.62 4.78 8.91
N LEU A 168 -13.80 4.82 9.96
CA LEU A 168 -14.28 4.68 11.33
C LEU A 168 -15.18 5.84 11.74
N ASN A 169 -14.87 7.07 11.31
CA ASN A 169 -15.72 8.24 11.57
C ASN A 169 -17.06 8.13 10.83
N ILE A 170 -17.06 7.67 9.59
CA ILE A 170 -18.27 7.40 8.80
C ILE A 170 -19.14 6.34 9.50
N LEU A 171 -18.55 5.23 9.92
CA LEU A 171 -19.27 4.18 10.64
C LEU A 171 -19.91 4.68 11.95
N LYS A 172 -19.18 5.50 12.72
CA LYS A 172 -19.70 6.14 13.94
C LYS A 172 -20.90 7.03 13.64
N GLN A 173 -20.81 7.84 12.56
CA GLN A 173 -21.91 8.74 12.14
C GLN A 173 -23.15 7.94 11.74
N LEU A 174 -23.01 6.96 10.85
CA LEU A 174 -24.13 6.13 10.39
C LEU A 174 -24.79 5.37 11.53
N LYS A 175 -23.99 4.86 12.47
CA LYS A 175 -24.48 4.19 13.68
C LYS A 175 -25.27 5.15 14.58
N ALA A 176 -24.77 6.38 14.78
CA ALA A 176 -25.46 7.41 15.55
C ALA A 176 -26.81 7.82 14.92
N ASP A 177 -26.86 7.85 13.59
CA ASP A 177 -28.09 8.13 12.82
C ASP A 177 -29.05 6.92 12.77
N GLY A 178 -28.66 5.79 13.35
CA GLY A 178 -29.43 4.54 13.37
C GLY A 178 -29.60 3.89 11.99
N VAL A 179 -28.72 4.19 11.03
CA VAL A 179 -28.69 3.53 9.71
C VAL A 179 -28.09 2.14 9.87
N PRO A 180 -28.74 1.07 9.38
CA PRO A 180 -28.14 -0.26 9.34
C PRO A 180 -26.88 -0.28 8.45
N VAL A 181 -25.79 -0.81 8.96
CA VAL A 181 -24.49 -0.78 8.29
C VAL A 181 -24.00 -2.18 7.92
N VAL A 182 -23.72 -2.37 6.65
CA VAL A 182 -22.99 -3.54 6.12
C VAL A 182 -21.58 -3.09 5.74
N ALA A 183 -20.57 -3.61 6.41
CA ALA A 183 -19.17 -3.37 6.10
C ALA A 183 -18.64 -4.43 5.13
N ILE A 184 -18.00 -4.00 4.04
CA ILE A 184 -17.29 -4.86 3.10
C ILE A 184 -15.81 -4.49 3.19
N PHE A 185 -15.00 -5.40 3.71
CA PHE A 185 -13.59 -5.18 3.95
C PHE A 185 -12.74 -5.84 2.86
N ILE A 186 -11.93 -5.02 2.17
CA ILE A 186 -11.04 -5.41 1.09
C ILE A 186 -9.62 -5.47 1.61
N SER A 187 -9.05 -6.66 1.69
CA SER A 187 -7.65 -6.83 2.14
C SER A 187 -7.07 -8.16 1.67
N GLY A 188 -5.74 -8.21 1.55
CA GLY A 188 -5.02 -9.45 1.23
C GLY A 188 -4.74 -10.34 2.45
N ARG A 189 -5.13 -9.91 3.67
CA ARG A 189 -4.82 -10.57 4.94
C ARG A 189 -5.86 -10.25 6.01
N PRO A 190 -5.98 -11.07 7.09
CA PRO A 190 -6.75 -10.67 8.26
C PRO A 190 -6.02 -9.53 8.97
N LEU A 191 -6.77 -8.48 9.33
CA LEU A 191 -6.26 -7.31 10.04
C LEU A 191 -7.11 -7.02 11.26
N TRP A 192 -6.51 -6.41 12.28
CA TRP A 192 -7.24 -5.95 13.44
C TRP A 192 -8.12 -4.75 13.07
N VAL A 193 -9.43 -4.93 13.10
CA VAL A 193 -10.51 -4.01 12.70
C VAL A 193 -11.69 -4.06 13.66
N ASN A 194 -11.43 -4.30 14.94
CA ASN A 194 -12.46 -4.57 15.93
C ASN A 194 -13.48 -3.44 16.04
N SER A 195 -13.04 -2.19 16.00
CA SER A 195 -13.95 -1.02 16.04
C SER A 195 -14.88 -0.98 14.83
N HIS A 196 -14.37 -1.32 13.63
CA HIS A 196 -15.19 -1.37 12.41
C HIS A 196 -16.23 -2.50 12.50
N ILE A 197 -15.84 -3.68 13.01
CA ILE A 197 -16.74 -4.81 13.23
C ILE A 197 -17.83 -4.43 14.24
N ASN A 198 -17.45 -3.76 15.34
CA ASN A 198 -18.39 -3.36 16.39
C ASN A 198 -19.43 -2.35 15.89
N LEU A 199 -19.03 -1.41 15.02
CA LEU A 199 -19.89 -0.36 14.49
C LEU A 199 -20.77 -0.81 13.33
N SER A 200 -20.49 -1.94 12.69
CA SER A 200 -21.32 -2.50 11.63
C SER A 200 -22.35 -3.49 12.17
N ASP A 201 -23.47 -3.66 11.47
CA ASP A 201 -24.48 -4.70 11.77
C ASP A 201 -24.14 -6.01 11.07
N ALA A 202 -23.55 -5.95 9.84
CA ALA A 202 -22.93 -7.08 9.19
C ALA A 202 -21.50 -6.72 8.74
N PHE A 203 -20.59 -7.71 8.77
CA PHE A 203 -19.19 -7.54 8.35
C PHE A 203 -18.76 -8.71 7.46
N VAL A 204 -18.33 -8.37 6.24
CA VAL A 204 -17.90 -9.33 5.22
C VAL A 204 -16.42 -9.10 4.93
N ALA A 205 -15.58 -10.10 5.15
CA ALA A 205 -14.23 -10.16 4.63
C ALA A 205 -14.31 -10.60 3.16
N ALA A 206 -14.08 -9.66 2.24
CA ALA A 206 -14.25 -9.89 0.81
C ALA A 206 -12.92 -10.16 0.08
N TRP A 207 -11.81 -10.07 0.80
CA TRP A 207 -10.46 -10.28 0.28
C TRP A 207 -10.16 -9.37 -0.91
N LEU A 208 -9.64 -9.94 -2.01
CA LEU A 208 -9.40 -9.27 -3.28
C LEU A 208 -10.29 -9.92 -4.35
N PRO A 209 -11.49 -9.40 -4.61
CA PRO A 209 -12.47 -10.06 -5.50
C PRO A 209 -12.10 -9.99 -6.99
N GLY A 210 -11.00 -9.34 -7.35
CA GLY A 210 -10.55 -9.26 -8.73
C GLY A 210 -11.51 -8.47 -9.63
N THR A 211 -11.68 -8.91 -10.87
CA THR A 211 -12.49 -8.21 -11.87
C THR A 211 -13.97 -8.55 -11.84
N GLU A 212 -14.41 -9.50 -11.03
CA GLU A 212 -15.79 -9.98 -10.98
C GLU A 212 -16.44 -9.68 -9.61
N ALA A 213 -16.26 -8.44 -9.12
CA ALA A 213 -16.74 -8.02 -7.81
C ALA A 213 -18.27 -8.06 -7.66
N GLY A 214 -19.04 -8.14 -8.76
CA GLY A 214 -20.46 -8.41 -8.72
C GLY A 214 -20.84 -9.74 -8.04
N GLY A 215 -19.89 -10.67 -7.90
CA GLY A 215 -20.06 -11.86 -7.07
C GLY A 215 -20.33 -11.55 -5.60
N ILE A 216 -19.91 -10.37 -5.09
CA ILE A 216 -20.30 -9.88 -3.77
C ILE A 216 -21.81 -9.60 -3.74
N ALA A 217 -22.30 -8.87 -4.73
CA ALA A 217 -23.72 -8.52 -4.81
C ALA A 217 -24.62 -9.76 -4.91
N ASP A 218 -24.18 -10.81 -5.65
CA ASP A 218 -24.90 -12.08 -5.75
C ASP A 218 -25.20 -12.72 -4.38
N VAL A 219 -24.29 -12.54 -3.42
CA VAL A 219 -24.43 -13.12 -2.08
C VAL A 219 -25.17 -12.20 -1.13
N ILE A 220 -24.89 -10.88 -1.15
CA ILE A 220 -25.42 -9.97 -0.13
C ILE A 220 -26.74 -9.30 -0.48
N VAL A 221 -27.23 -9.40 -1.72
CA VAL A 221 -28.52 -8.85 -2.15
C VAL A 221 -29.53 -9.97 -2.33
N ALA A 222 -30.68 -9.84 -1.69
CA ALA A 222 -31.77 -10.83 -1.80
C ALA A 222 -32.37 -10.86 -3.21
N SER A 223 -32.97 -11.98 -3.57
CA SER A 223 -33.84 -12.12 -4.74
C SER A 223 -35.10 -11.26 -4.56
N ALA A 224 -35.88 -11.09 -5.63
CA ALA A 224 -37.10 -10.29 -5.60
C ALA A 224 -38.16 -10.81 -4.61
N ASP A 225 -38.13 -12.08 -4.24
CA ASP A 225 -38.97 -12.71 -3.23
C ASP A 225 -38.42 -12.56 -1.78
N GLY A 226 -37.26 -11.94 -1.61
CA GLY A 226 -36.61 -11.72 -0.34
C GLY A 226 -35.68 -12.86 0.14
N SER A 227 -35.58 -13.95 -0.62
CA SER A 227 -34.65 -15.03 -0.28
C SER A 227 -33.20 -14.72 -0.72
N PRO A 228 -32.18 -15.24 -0.03
CA PRO A 228 -30.79 -15.17 -0.52
C PRO A 228 -30.67 -15.86 -1.90
N GLN A 229 -29.96 -15.24 -2.84
CA GLN A 229 -29.64 -15.87 -4.13
C GLN A 229 -28.55 -16.93 -3.96
N PHE A 230 -27.55 -16.64 -3.16
CA PHE A 230 -26.46 -17.53 -2.76
C PHE A 230 -26.19 -17.36 -1.27
N ASP A 231 -25.73 -18.41 -0.62
CA ASP A 231 -25.32 -18.36 0.78
C ASP A 231 -23.82 -18.14 0.92
N PHE A 232 -23.39 -17.68 2.08
CA PHE A 232 -21.99 -17.65 2.47
C PHE A 232 -21.48 -19.05 2.75
N VAL A 233 -20.46 -19.48 2.02
CA VAL A 233 -19.81 -20.80 2.20
C VAL A 233 -18.33 -20.67 2.54
N GLY A 234 -17.77 -19.47 2.36
CA GLY A 234 -16.37 -19.20 2.65
C GLY A 234 -16.06 -19.30 4.14
N LYS A 235 -14.86 -19.77 4.44
CA LYS A 235 -14.35 -19.92 5.82
C LYS A 235 -12.98 -19.29 5.91
N LEU A 236 -12.65 -18.74 7.08
CA LEU A 236 -11.35 -18.14 7.33
C LEU A 236 -10.21 -19.16 7.13
N PRO A 237 -9.24 -18.87 6.25
CA PRO A 237 -8.05 -19.71 6.07
C PRO A 237 -6.98 -19.45 7.14
N PHE A 238 -7.19 -18.45 8.03
CA PHE A 238 -6.33 -18.06 9.14
C PHE A 238 -7.18 -17.65 10.33
N SER A 239 -6.59 -17.58 11.52
CA SER A 239 -7.23 -16.92 12.66
C SER A 239 -7.26 -15.40 12.44
N TRP A 240 -8.33 -14.73 12.89
CA TRP A 240 -8.45 -13.27 12.82
C TRP A 240 -7.90 -12.65 14.11
N PRO A 241 -7.03 -11.62 14.05
CA PRO A 241 -6.44 -11.03 15.25
C PRO A 241 -7.52 -10.38 16.13
N VAL A 242 -7.40 -10.57 17.46
CA VAL A 242 -8.28 -9.95 18.44
C VAL A 242 -7.60 -8.80 19.18
N GLU A 243 -6.28 -8.84 19.25
CA GLU A 243 -5.48 -7.85 19.95
C GLU A 243 -4.85 -6.85 19.00
N GLU A 244 -4.65 -5.63 19.48
CA GLU A 244 -4.00 -4.53 18.78
C GLU A 244 -2.54 -4.80 18.41
N THR A 245 -1.89 -5.77 19.06
CA THR A 245 -0.52 -6.20 18.69
C THR A 245 -0.45 -6.80 17.29
N GLY A 246 -1.62 -7.16 16.71
CA GLY A 246 -1.72 -7.74 15.39
C GLY A 246 -0.94 -9.05 15.21
N GLN A 247 -0.59 -9.73 16.29
CA GLN A 247 0.06 -11.03 16.18
C GLN A 247 -0.96 -12.10 15.78
N LEU A 248 -0.64 -12.86 14.73
CA LEU A 248 -1.39 -14.06 14.39
C LEU A 248 -1.18 -15.12 15.46
N VAL A 249 -2.23 -15.40 16.22
CA VAL A 249 -2.23 -16.51 17.14
C VAL A 249 -2.38 -17.80 16.33
N ARG A 250 -1.32 -18.57 16.25
CA ARG A 250 -1.37 -19.93 15.70
C ARG A 250 -2.16 -20.81 16.68
N LYS A 251 -3.35 -21.27 16.27
CA LYS A 251 -4.28 -22.10 17.04
C LYS A 251 -5.04 -21.37 18.15
N ASN A 252 -6.28 -21.02 17.83
CA ASN A 252 -7.45 -20.92 18.72
C ASN A 252 -7.32 -20.19 20.09
N ASP A 253 -6.19 -19.66 20.46
CA ASP A 253 -5.98 -19.00 21.73
C ASP A 253 -5.98 -17.48 21.51
N GLY A 254 -7.09 -16.80 21.88
CA GLY A 254 -7.20 -15.35 21.84
C GLY A 254 -7.47 -14.72 20.47
N SER A 255 -7.90 -15.48 19.46
CA SER A 255 -8.34 -14.91 18.17
C SER A 255 -9.80 -14.43 18.26
N ALA A 256 -10.12 -13.31 17.57
CA ALA A 256 -11.49 -12.84 17.45
C ALA A 256 -12.36 -13.89 16.73
N PHE A 257 -11.83 -14.44 15.64
CA PHE A 257 -12.43 -15.55 14.90
C PHE A 257 -11.36 -16.60 14.61
N GLN A 258 -11.69 -17.86 14.87
CA GLN A 258 -10.76 -18.98 14.68
C GLN A 258 -10.62 -19.39 13.23
N PHE A 259 -9.55 -20.11 12.91
CA PHE A 259 -9.44 -20.81 11.62
C PHE A 259 -10.72 -21.63 11.33
N GLY A 260 -11.24 -21.51 10.13
CA GLY A 260 -12.47 -22.17 9.70
C GLY A 260 -13.77 -21.44 10.09
N TYR A 261 -13.69 -20.31 10.80
CA TYR A 261 -14.87 -19.50 11.10
C TYR A 261 -15.45 -18.85 9.84
N GLY A 262 -16.76 -18.68 9.84
CA GLY A 262 -17.55 -18.01 8.82
C GLY A 262 -19.01 -18.39 9.03
N LEU A 263 -19.89 -17.40 9.03
CA LEU A 263 -21.32 -17.59 9.15
C LEU A 263 -21.99 -17.88 7.80
N SER A 264 -23.15 -18.49 7.83
CA SER A 264 -24.11 -18.63 6.74
C SER A 264 -25.40 -17.88 7.12
N TYR A 265 -26.33 -17.75 6.19
CA TYR A 265 -27.64 -17.14 6.48
C TYR A 265 -28.50 -18.00 7.43
N GLY A 266 -28.19 -19.28 7.56
CA GLY A 266 -28.85 -20.17 8.50
C GLY A 266 -28.40 -20.06 9.95
N ASP A 267 -27.30 -19.32 10.20
CA ASP A 267 -26.73 -19.16 11.54
C ASP A 267 -27.37 -17.97 12.27
N ASP A 268 -27.99 -18.22 13.40
CA ASP A 268 -28.54 -17.18 14.29
C ASP A 268 -27.55 -16.83 15.39
N VAL A 269 -26.44 -16.20 15.01
CA VAL A 269 -25.37 -15.79 15.92
C VAL A 269 -25.34 -14.29 16.05
N GLN A 270 -25.48 -13.80 17.29
CA GLN A 270 -25.29 -12.39 17.62
C GLN A 270 -23.87 -12.21 18.18
N LEU A 271 -23.02 -11.58 17.39
CA LEU A 271 -21.65 -11.29 17.82
C LEU A 271 -21.67 -10.20 18.89
N ALA A 272 -21.10 -10.50 20.07
CA ALA A 272 -20.86 -9.50 21.10
C ALA A 272 -19.75 -8.51 20.67
N ALA A 273 -19.70 -7.35 21.33
CA ALA A 273 -18.66 -6.37 21.04
C ALA A 273 -17.27 -6.97 21.29
N LEU A 274 -16.39 -6.82 20.30
CA LEU A 274 -15.00 -7.19 20.40
C LEU A 274 -14.23 -6.14 21.23
N PRO A 275 -13.13 -6.53 21.93
CA PRO A 275 -12.32 -5.57 22.66
C PRO A 275 -11.77 -4.51 21.72
N VAL A 276 -11.82 -3.26 22.15
CA VAL A 276 -11.23 -2.11 21.47
C VAL A 276 -10.23 -1.46 22.40
N SER A 277 -9.16 -0.93 21.86
CA SER A 277 -8.22 -0.10 22.62
C SER A 277 -8.73 1.35 22.63
N ASP A 278 -8.68 1.99 23.78
CA ASP A 278 -9.08 3.40 23.93
C ASP A 278 -8.13 4.38 23.20
N VAL A 279 -6.97 3.90 22.80
CA VAL A 279 -5.94 4.72 22.12
C VAL A 279 -5.15 3.85 21.14
N LEU A 280 -5.67 3.71 19.93
CA LEU A 280 -4.76 3.52 18.81
C LEU A 280 -4.17 4.89 18.41
N GLN A 281 -3.39 5.46 19.29
CA GLN A 281 -2.30 6.25 18.78
C GLN A 281 -1.46 5.23 18.00
N LYS A 282 -1.35 5.40 16.65
CA LYS A 282 -0.14 4.92 15.97
C LYS A 282 0.98 5.31 16.92
N PRO A 283 1.76 4.37 17.48
CA PRO A 283 2.89 4.79 18.31
C PRO A 283 3.58 5.83 17.46
N GLU A 284 3.68 7.07 17.98
CA GLU A 284 4.26 8.17 17.23
C GLU A 284 5.61 7.62 16.81
N LYS A 285 5.77 7.23 15.52
CA LYS A 285 7.00 6.63 15.06
C LYS A 285 8.02 7.72 15.18
N VAL A 286 8.75 7.66 16.27
CA VAL A 286 9.82 8.61 16.57
C VAL A 286 10.92 8.37 15.54
N PHE A 287 11.40 9.42 14.94
CA PHE A 287 12.54 9.34 14.03
C PHE A 287 13.73 8.67 14.74
N SER A 288 14.14 7.50 14.26
CA SER A 288 15.17 6.67 14.86
C SER A 288 16.59 7.00 14.36
N GLY A 289 16.73 7.94 13.42
CA GLY A 289 17.95 8.20 12.68
C GLY A 289 17.97 7.52 11.30
N GLN A 290 17.17 6.49 11.07
CA GLN A 290 17.09 5.86 9.76
C GLN A 290 16.24 6.71 8.81
N ILE A 291 16.84 7.16 7.69
CA ILE A 291 16.21 8.08 6.74
C ILE A 291 15.67 7.32 5.53
N LEU A 292 16.53 6.55 4.89
CA LEU A 292 16.16 5.68 3.78
C LEU A 292 16.59 4.25 4.07
N ALA A 293 15.74 3.31 3.72
CA ALA A 293 16.07 1.89 3.66
C ALA A 293 15.58 1.32 2.33
N LYS A 294 16.44 0.61 1.62
CA LYS A 294 16.14 0.05 0.31
C LYS A 294 15.56 1.11 -0.66
N GLY A 295 16.14 2.32 -0.64
CA GLY A 295 15.72 3.44 -1.50
C GLY A 295 14.41 4.13 -1.13
N LYS A 296 13.74 3.74 -0.05
CA LYS A 296 12.46 4.29 0.41
C LYS A 296 12.62 5.00 1.74
N ALA A 297 11.84 6.06 1.96
CA ALA A 297 11.80 6.71 3.27
C ALA A 297 11.29 5.75 4.35
N VAL A 298 11.94 5.80 5.50
CA VAL A 298 11.52 5.03 6.69
C VAL A 298 10.60 5.90 7.52
N GLU A 299 9.43 5.39 7.87
CA GLU A 299 8.49 6.12 8.71
C GLU A 299 9.14 6.59 10.02
N PRO A 300 8.90 7.83 10.49
CA PRO A 300 7.82 8.75 10.08
C PRO A 300 8.17 9.69 8.92
N LEU A 301 9.17 9.40 8.13
CA LEU A 301 9.57 10.22 6.99
C LEU A 301 8.76 9.92 5.75
N GLU A 302 8.52 10.96 4.94
CA GLU A 302 7.98 10.86 3.60
C GLU A 302 9.00 11.35 2.58
N PHE A 303 9.07 10.72 1.42
CA PHE A 303 9.99 11.11 0.35
C PHE A 303 9.30 11.96 -0.70
N TYR A 304 10.00 13.01 -1.16
CA TYR A 304 9.48 13.98 -2.11
C TYR A 304 10.48 14.25 -3.24
N LEU A 305 9.94 14.52 -4.43
CA LEU A 305 10.68 15.10 -5.55
C LEU A 305 10.17 16.53 -5.77
N GLY A 306 11.08 17.51 -5.77
CA GLY A 306 10.76 18.92 -5.96
C GLY A 306 11.51 19.51 -7.14
N ASP A 307 10.94 20.55 -7.78
CA ASP A 307 11.58 21.38 -8.78
C ASP A 307 11.20 22.86 -8.59
N LEU A 308 11.62 23.76 -9.50
CA LEU A 308 11.51 25.21 -9.38
C LEU A 308 10.14 25.79 -9.03
N THR A 309 9.08 25.02 -9.09
CA THR A 309 7.72 25.52 -8.86
C THR A 309 7.28 25.48 -7.40
N ASN A 310 8.17 25.23 -6.45
CA ASN A 310 7.88 24.97 -5.03
C ASN A 310 6.91 23.80 -4.79
N SER A 311 6.62 23.00 -5.79
CA SER A 311 5.77 21.83 -5.67
C SER A 311 6.62 20.61 -5.31
N ASN A 312 6.44 20.12 -4.10
CA ASN A 312 6.98 18.84 -3.70
C ASN A 312 5.98 17.75 -4.09
N THR A 313 6.40 16.86 -5.01
CA THR A 313 5.62 15.69 -5.40
C THR A 313 5.92 14.56 -4.43
N PRO A 314 4.93 14.04 -3.67
CA PRO A 314 5.14 12.86 -2.83
C PRO A 314 5.63 11.69 -3.70
N ALA A 315 6.69 11.02 -3.26
CA ALA A 315 7.34 9.95 -3.99
C ALA A 315 7.52 8.69 -3.12
N PRO A 316 6.40 8.09 -2.64
CA PRO A 316 6.45 6.87 -1.83
C PRO A 316 6.99 5.69 -2.63
N MET A 317 6.82 5.71 -3.95
CA MET A 317 7.30 4.68 -4.88
C MET A 317 8.63 5.04 -5.53
N LEU A 318 9.31 4.03 -6.09
CA LEU A 318 10.59 4.23 -6.75
C LEU A 318 10.44 4.91 -8.13
N ASN A 319 9.42 4.57 -8.89
CA ASN A 319 9.24 5.04 -10.27
C ASN A 319 8.31 6.27 -10.33
N LEU A 320 8.87 7.47 -10.28
CA LEU A 320 8.13 8.74 -10.29
C LEU A 320 8.93 9.87 -10.95
N LYS A 321 8.23 10.97 -11.26
CA LYS A 321 8.82 12.22 -11.75
C LYS A 321 8.36 13.39 -10.89
N SER A 322 9.22 14.41 -10.73
CA SER A 322 8.79 15.72 -10.21
C SER A 322 7.75 16.35 -11.13
N LEU A 323 6.91 17.23 -10.61
CA LEU A 323 5.82 17.85 -11.35
C LEU A 323 6.29 18.57 -12.63
N GLY A 324 7.42 19.28 -12.56
CA GLY A 324 8.06 19.95 -13.71
C GLY A 324 8.92 19.02 -14.57
N GLY A 325 9.05 17.74 -14.18
CA GLY A 325 9.83 16.74 -14.92
C GLY A 325 11.34 16.90 -14.87
N SER A 326 11.86 17.73 -13.96
CA SER A 326 13.31 18.02 -13.86
C SER A 326 14.09 16.92 -13.15
N LEU A 327 13.41 16.15 -12.30
CA LEU A 327 13.98 15.01 -11.56
C LEU A 327 13.13 13.77 -11.77
N THR A 328 13.76 12.68 -12.14
CA THR A 328 13.11 11.37 -12.26
C THR A 328 13.68 10.40 -11.23
N SER A 329 12.83 9.53 -10.75
CA SER A 329 13.18 8.45 -9.82
C SER A 329 12.78 7.11 -10.45
N SER A 330 13.61 6.10 -10.31
CA SER A 330 13.35 4.72 -10.75
C SER A 330 13.97 3.71 -9.80
N GLY A 331 13.48 2.46 -9.83
CA GLY A 331 14.12 1.35 -9.13
C GLY A 331 15.45 0.98 -9.74
N THR A 332 16.37 0.48 -8.92
CA THR A 332 17.66 -0.12 -9.32
C THR A 332 18.10 -1.14 -8.26
N ASP A 333 18.99 -2.04 -8.65
CA ASP A 333 19.41 -3.16 -7.82
C ASP A 333 20.67 -2.83 -7.02
N TYR A 334 20.72 -3.26 -5.76
CA TYR A 334 21.89 -3.30 -4.89
C TYR A 334 22.23 -4.76 -4.54
N GLN A 335 21.40 -5.39 -3.70
CA GLN A 335 21.51 -6.80 -3.28
C GLN A 335 20.31 -7.64 -3.74
N ALA A 336 19.20 -7.00 -4.03
CA ALA A 336 17.99 -7.60 -4.54
C ALA A 336 17.39 -6.74 -5.66
N GLN A 337 16.40 -7.26 -6.38
CA GLN A 337 15.72 -6.55 -7.46
C GLN A 337 15.02 -5.31 -6.91
N GLU A 338 15.30 -4.15 -7.53
CA GLU A 338 14.71 -2.84 -7.22
C GLU A 338 14.71 -2.46 -5.72
N ASP A 339 15.78 -2.86 -5.00
CA ASP A 339 15.96 -2.54 -3.59
C ASP A 339 16.70 -1.21 -3.36
N SER A 340 16.75 -0.35 -4.37
CA SER A 340 17.42 0.96 -4.31
C SER A 340 16.73 1.96 -5.23
N ARG A 341 16.90 3.25 -4.96
CA ARG A 341 16.35 4.35 -5.72
C ARG A 341 17.43 5.01 -6.58
N LYS A 342 17.21 5.04 -7.89
CA LYS A 342 18.00 5.82 -8.83
C LYS A 342 17.33 7.17 -9.07
N LEU A 343 18.06 8.24 -8.88
CA LEU A 343 17.67 9.63 -9.12
C LEU A 343 18.43 10.16 -10.34
N SER A 344 17.71 10.78 -11.30
CA SER A 344 18.30 11.35 -12.50
C SER A 344 17.79 12.78 -12.69
N TRP A 345 18.71 13.74 -12.69
CA TRP A 345 18.45 15.15 -12.99
C TRP A 345 18.57 15.37 -14.50
N VAL A 346 17.44 15.70 -15.14
CA VAL A 346 17.28 15.56 -16.59
C VAL A 346 17.28 16.86 -17.39
N ASN A 347 17.19 18.02 -16.72
CA ASN A 347 17.24 19.33 -17.38
C ASN A 347 17.94 20.38 -16.50
N ASP A 348 18.13 21.61 -17.03
CA ASP A 348 18.87 22.71 -16.38
C ASP A 348 18.15 23.35 -15.17
N ASN A 349 16.95 22.90 -14.86
CA ASN A 349 16.25 23.39 -13.68
C ASN A 349 16.82 22.75 -12.42
N LEU A 350 16.96 23.56 -11.37
CA LEU A 350 17.35 23.09 -10.06
C LEU A 350 16.23 22.21 -9.49
N ALA A 351 16.56 20.96 -9.17
CA ALA A 351 15.60 20.01 -8.61
C ALA A 351 16.17 19.29 -7.40
N ASN A 352 15.31 18.87 -6.49
CA ASN A 352 15.70 18.20 -5.26
C ASN A 352 14.89 16.93 -4.98
N ALA A 353 15.55 15.98 -4.32
CA ALA A 353 14.94 14.84 -3.67
C ALA A 353 15.10 15.02 -2.16
N SER A 354 14.05 14.80 -1.37
CA SER A 354 14.10 15.03 0.08
C SER A 354 13.28 14.02 0.87
N ALA A 355 13.79 13.64 2.05
CA ALA A 355 13.05 12.91 3.07
C ALA A 355 12.63 13.88 4.17
N ARG A 356 11.32 13.96 4.48
CA ARG A 356 10.72 14.99 5.34
C ARG A 356 9.96 14.37 6.49
N LEU A 357 10.05 15.00 7.66
CA LEU A 357 9.25 14.73 8.84
C LEU A 357 7.98 15.58 8.82
N ALA A 358 6.87 15.04 9.30
CA ALA A 358 5.64 15.79 9.50
C ALA A 358 5.76 16.85 10.62
N ARG A 359 6.67 16.62 11.57
CA ARG A 359 7.00 17.55 12.68
C ARG A 359 8.51 17.63 12.87
N PRO A 360 9.06 18.78 13.28
CA PRO A 360 10.49 18.91 13.59
C PRO A 360 10.94 17.90 14.65
N PHE A 361 12.12 17.36 14.48
CA PHE A 361 12.77 16.46 15.43
C PHE A 361 14.05 17.06 16.00
N ASN A 362 14.27 16.86 17.29
CA ASN A 362 15.48 17.28 17.98
C ASN A 362 16.54 16.18 17.92
N ILE A 363 17.47 16.29 16.96
CA ILE A 363 18.56 15.31 16.78
C ILE A 363 19.52 15.29 17.99
N THR A 364 19.62 16.37 18.76
CA THR A 364 20.53 16.42 19.93
C THR A 364 20.11 15.46 21.05
N GLN A 365 18.90 14.89 20.97
CA GLN A 365 18.42 13.86 21.89
C GLN A 365 18.83 12.43 21.49
N MET A 366 19.42 12.27 20.31
CA MET A 366 19.92 10.97 19.88
C MET A 366 21.18 10.58 20.66
N PRO A 367 21.40 9.29 20.94
CA PRO A 367 22.65 8.80 21.53
C PRO A 367 23.84 9.25 20.70
N ASP A 368 24.94 9.53 21.39
CA ASP A 368 26.23 9.90 20.78
C ASP A 368 26.16 11.07 19.79
N TYR A 369 25.30 12.07 20.08
CA TYR A 369 25.04 13.21 19.21
C TYR A 369 26.32 13.84 18.60
N ASP A 370 27.36 14.06 19.41
CA ASP A 370 28.62 14.69 18.99
C ASP A 370 29.41 13.83 17.97
N LEU A 371 29.09 12.54 17.86
CA LEU A 371 29.72 11.58 16.96
C LEU A 371 28.83 11.22 15.76
N LEU A 372 27.65 11.82 15.65
CA LEU A 372 26.73 11.48 14.56
C LEU A 372 27.28 11.91 13.21
N ALA A 373 27.10 11.02 12.24
CA ALA A 373 27.38 11.25 10.84
C ALA A 373 26.19 10.78 9.98
N LEU A 374 25.90 11.50 8.91
CA LEU A 374 25.03 11.01 7.85
C LEU A 374 25.80 9.97 7.03
N SER A 375 25.42 8.71 7.17
CA SER A 375 25.94 7.59 6.37
C SER A 375 24.98 7.31 5.22
N MET A 376 25.50 7.16 4.01
CA MET A 376 24.73 6.83 2.82
C MET A 376 25.43 5.74 2.01
N THR A 377 24.69 4.70 1.63
CA THR A 377 25.11 3.73 0.62
C THR A 377 24.62 4.20 -0.73
N LEU A 378 25.52 4.61 -1.61
CA LEU A 378 25.19 5.23 -2.88
C LEU A 378 26.07 4.72 -4.04
N LYS A 379 25.59 4.91 -5.27
CA LYS A 379 26.30 4.58 -6.50
C LYS A 379 26.17 5.74 -7.49
N LEU A 380 27.29 6.29 -7.93
CA LEU A 380 27.31 7.35 -8.93
C LEU A 380 27.45 6.75 -10.33
N SER A 381 26.41 6.90 -11.16
CA SER A 381 26.46 6.46 -12.57
C SER A 381 26.88 7.59 -13.51
N LYS A 382 26.47 8.85 -13.22
CA LYS A 382 26.83 10.00 -14.05
C LYS A 382 27.04 11.24 -13.17
N ALA A 383 28.07 12.02 -13.47
CA ALA A 383 28.29 13.34 -12.88
C ALA A 383 27.87 14.45 -13.85
N GLY A 384 27.18 15.44 -13.32
CA GLY A 384 26.87 16.70 -14.02
C GLY A 384 28.02 17.70 -13.88
N ASP A 385 27.89 18.82 -14.60
CA ASP A 385 28.87 19.92 -14.58
C ASP A 385 28.59 20.92 -13.44
N ASP A 386 27.36 20.99 -12.95
CA ASP A 386 26.94 21.86 -11.83
C ASP A 386 27.19 21.19 -10.46
N GLU A 387 27.12 22.00 -9.40
CA GLU A 387 27.29 21.51 -8.04
C GLU A 387 26.18 20.52 -7.65
N PHE A 388 26.59 19.44 -6.98
CA PHE A 388 25.70 18.54 -6.27
C PHE A 388 25.69 18.90 -4.78
N ILE A 389 24.53 19.29 -4.27
CA ILE A 389 24.34 19.76 -2.90
C ILE A 389 23.61 18.67 -2.11
N ILE A 390 24.10 18.42 -0.90
CA ILE A 390 23.42 17.63 0.13
C ILE A 390 23.20 18.49 1.36
N GLY A 391 22.10 18.26 2.08
CA GLY A 391 21.83 19.05 3.28
C GLY A 391 20.68 18.56 4.11
N MET A 392 20.45 19.33 5.19
CA MET A 392 19.33 19.16 6.12
C MET A 392 18.64 20.50 6.31
N ILE A 393 17.33 20.49 6.56
CA ILE A 393 16.50 21.71 6.72
C ILE A 393 15.84 21.69 8.10
N CYS A 394 15.82 22.84 8.74
CA CYS A 394 15.26 23.10 10.08
C CYS A 394 14.28 24.29 10.09
N GLY A 395 13.68 24.60 8.94
CA GLY A 395 12.74 25.71 8.71
C GLY A 395 13.09 26.51 7.46
N GLU A 396 12.24 27.49 7.07
CA GLU A 396 12.37 28.22 5.80
C GLU A 396 13.75 28.92 5.62
N ALA A 397 14.34 29.43 6.67
CA ALA A 397 15.65 30.11 6.64
C ALA A 397 16.74 29.35 7.39
N CYS A 398 16.51 28.12 7.75
CA CYS A 398 17.40 27.29 8.54
C CYS A 398 17.82 26.06 7.73
N ILE A 399 18.98 26.15 7.08
CA ILE A 399 19.49 25.09 6.18
C ILE A 399 20.99 24.92 6.44
N GLY A 400 21.40 23.68 6.72
CA GLY A 400 22.80 23.27 6.69
C GLY A 400 23.06 22.47 5.42
N SER A 401 23.86 22.97 4.49
CA SER A 401 24.13 22.31 3.22
C SER A 401 25.61 22.37 2.82
N LEU A 402 26.00 21.38 2.04
CA LEU A 402 27.39 21.17 1.58
C LEU A 402 27.37 20.82 0.08
N ALA A 403 28.28 21.41 -0.67
CA ALA A 403 28.59 20.94 -2.02
C ALA A 403 29.47 19.68 -1.90
N ILE A 404 29.03 18.57 -2.46
CA ILE A 404 29.74 17.29 -2.39
C ILE A 404 30.13 16.75 -3.77
N SER A 405 30.12 17.59 -4.80
CA SER A 405 30.47 17.19 -6.18
C SER A 405 31.83 16.50 -6.25
N SER A 406 32.85 17.05 -5.59
CA SER A 406 34.20 16.46 -5.53
C SER A 406 34.20 15.09 -4.86
N VAL A 407 33.50 14.95 -3.73
CA VAL A 407 33.36 13.67 -3.02
C VAL A 407 32.74 12.61 -3.93
N LEU A 408 31.65 12.97 -4.63
CA LEU A 408 30.97 12.05 -5.53
C LEU A 408 31.83 11.69 -6.75
N THR A 409 32.53 12.66 -7.34
CA THR A 409 33.36 12.41 -8.54
C THR A 409 34.60 11.58 -8.27
N ASP A 410 35.08 11.57 -7.03
CA ASP A 410 36.21 10.74 -6.58
C ASP A 410 35.80 9.27 -6.36
N LEU A 411 34.48 8.96 -6.30
CA LEU A 411 34.01 7.58 -6.17
C LEU A 411 34.18 6.79 -7.48
N PRO A 412 34.43 5.47 -7.38
CA PRO A 412 34.37 4.58 -8.52
C PRO A 412 32.98 4.65 -9.20
N ARG A 413 32.98 4.76 -10.54
CA ARG A 413 31.73 4.79 -11.31
C ARG A 413 31.02 3.45 -11.29
N ASP A 414 29.68 3.50 -11.17
CA ASP A 414 28.80 2.34 -11.20
C ASP A 414 29.07 1.29 -10.09
N GLU A 415 29.81 1.69 -9.06
CA GLU A 415 30.07 0.87 -7.89
C GLU A 415 29.37 1.45 -6.66
N TRP A 416 28.82 0.59 -5.81
CA TRP A 416 28.21 0.98 -4.55
C TRP A 416 29.29 1.30 -3.50
N GLN A 417 29.18 2.49 -2.90
CA GLN A 417 30.12 3.00 -1.89
C GLN A 417 29.37 3.54 -0.69
N GLU A 418 29.96 3.44 0.48
CA GLU A 418 29.49 4.13 1.67
C GLU A 418 30.15 5.51 1.78
N VAL A 419 29.36 6.55 1.95
CA VAL A 419 29.82 7.92 2.18
C VAL A 419 29.29 8.39 3.53
N LYS A 420 30.20 8.88 4.39
CA LYS A 420 29.86 9.44 5.71
C LYS A 420 30.19 10.91 5.76
N ILE A 421 29.27 11.72 6.26
CA ILE A 421 29.44 13.17 6.45
C ILE A 421 29.08 13.49 7.90
N PRO A 422 30.01 14.00 8.73
CA PRO A 422 29.73 14.37 10.11
C PRO A 422 28.57 15.35 10.23
N LEU A 423 27.69 15.16 11.18
CA LEU A 423 26.58 16.07 11.45
C LEU A 423 27.06 17.49 11.76
N SER A 424 28.20 17.62 12.43
CA SER A 424 28.87 18.88 12.74
C SER A 424 29.16 19.74 11.49
N CYS A 425 29.35 19.12 10.32
CA CYS A 425 29.53 19.83 9.06
C CYS A 425 28.28 20.61 8.65
N PHE A 426 27.09 20.02 8.80
CA PHE A 426 25.82 20.67 8.52
C PHE A 426 25.52 21.76 9.57
N VAL A 427 25.82 21.50 10.86
CA VAL A 427 25.67 22.47 11.94
C VAL A 427 26.56 23.69 11.69
N SER A 428 27.81 23.49 11.27
CA SER A 428 28.73 24.61 10.92
C SER A 428 28.25 25.47 9.75
N LYS A 429 27.34 24.94 8.94
CA LYS A 429 26.71 25.62 7.79
C LYS A 429 25.32 26.21 8.10
N GLY A 430 24.91 26.20 9.37
CA GLY A 430 23.68 26.88 9.81
C GLY A 430 22.51 25.96 10.15
N LEU A 431 22.70 24.64 10.20
CA LEU A 431 21.67 23.72 10.70
C LEU A 431 21.46 23.93 12.20
N ASP A 432 20.20 24.11 12.61
CA ASP A 432 19.77 24.00 14.00
C ASP A 432 19.33 22.55 14.28
N PRO A 433 20.16 21.75 14.98
CA PRO A 433 19.87 20.32 15.18
C PRO A 433 18.70 20.08 16.15
N THR A 434 18.19 21.11 16.84
CA THR A 434 17.08 20.96 17.79
C THR A 434 15.71 20.90 17.12
N LYS A 435 15.61 21.18 15.81
CA LYS A 435 14.31 21.29 15.11
C LYS A 435 14.40 20.87 13.64
N VAL A 436 15.05 19.76 13.33
CA VAL A 436 15.22 19.26 11.96
C VAL A 436 13.91 18.75 11.39
N GLU A 437 13.50 19.29 10.25
CA GLU A 437 12.30 18.90 9.49
C GLU A 437 12.63 18.00 8.31
N VAL A 438 13.80 18.23 7.68
CA VAL A 438 14.27 17.47 6.51
C VAL A 438 15.68 16.97 6.82
N PRO A 439 15.81 15.73 7.33
CA PRO A 439 17.12 15.16 7.66
C PRO A 439 17.96 14.80 6.44
N LEU A 440 17.40 14.82 5.25
CA LEU A 440 18.12 14.62 4.00
C LEU A 440 17.43 15.33 2.85
N PHE A 441 18.16 16.21 2.16
CA PHE A 441 17.85 16.58 0.79
C PHE A 441 19.08 16.48 -0.10
N MET A 442 18.85 16.21 -1.37
CA MET A 442 19.85 16.13 -2.43
C MET A 442 19.38 17.03 -3.56
N GLN A 443 20.22 17.95 -4.01
CA GLN A 443 19.85 18.99 -4.99
C GLN A 443 20.92 19.12 -6.06
N ALA A 444 20.49 19.16 -7.31
CA ALA A 444 21.38 19.37 -8.45
C ALA A 444 20.59 19.91 -9.67
N LYS A 445 21.29 20.19 -10.76
CA LYS A 445 20.76 20.38 -12.11
C LYS A 445 21.09 19.17 -12.97
N GLN A 446 20.85 19.29 -14.31
CA GLN A 446 21.01 18.18 -15.24
C GLN A 446 22.40 17.49 -15.19
N GLY A 447 22.40 16.26 -15.62
CA GLY A 447 23.62 15.49 -15.82
C GLY A 447 24.00 14.58 -14.67
N TRP A 448 23.38 14.71 -13.50
CA TRP A 448 23.64 13.81 -12.38
C TRP A 448 22.73 12.58 -12.42
N GLU A 449 23.31 11.40 -12.20
CA GLU A 449 22.60 10.15 -11.94
C GLU A 449 23.21 9.48 -10.72
N LEU A 450 22.44 9.43 -9.63
CA LEU A 450 22.84 8.88 -8.35
C LEU A 450 21.82 7.84 -7.87
N SER A 451 22.31 6.66 -7.50
CA SER A 451 21.48 5.65 -6.85
C SER A 451 21.74 5.64 -5.35
N VAL A 452 20.69 5.52 -4.53
CA VAL A 452 20.77 5.48 -3.07
C VAL A 452 20.04 4.24 -2.56
N HIS A 453 20.73 3.45 -1.74
CA HIS A 453 20.16 2.28 -1.08
C HIS A 453 19.70 2.61 0.33
N ASN A 454 20.62 3.07 1.18
CA ASN A 454 20.35 3.48 2.56
C ASN A 454 20.85 4.90 2.81
N ALA A 455 20.21 5.58 3.76
CA ALA A 455 20.67 6.81 4.37
C ALA A 455 20.25 6.81 5.84
N GLU A 456 21.18 7.08 6.75
CA GLU A 456 20.92 7.04 8.19
C GLU A 456 21.89 7.93 8.97
N LEU A 457 21.50 8.38 10.16
CA LEU A 457 22.37 9.00 11.13
C LEU A 457 22.97 7.90 12.00
N VAL A 458 24.29 7.76 11.97
CA VAL A 458 25.04 6.73 12.71
C VAL A 458 26.09 7.35 13.59
N SER A 459 26.38 6.75 14.73
CA SER A 459 27.57 7.09 15.51
C SER A 459 28.83 6.64 14.76
N SER A 460 29.81 7.51 14.61
CA SER A 460 31.07 7.23 13.90
C SER A 460 32.27 7.65 14.75
N ASP A 461 33.06 6.67 15.15
CA ASP A 461 34.32 6.89 15.87
C ASP A 461 35.46 7.35 14.94
N GLU A 462 35.23 7.38 13.63
CA GLU A 462 36.22 7.83 12.66
C GLU A 462 36.29 9.36 12.62
N LEU A 463 37.51 9.91 12.66
CA LEU A 463 37.76 11.33 12.43
C LEU A 463 37.57 11.69 10.96
N ILE A 464 36.28 11.85 10.56
CA ILE A 464 35.93 12.21 9.19
C ILE A 464 35.97 13.74 9.09
N SER A 465 36.73 14.30 8.14
CA SER A 465 36.74 15.74 7.89
C SER A 465 35.57 16.16 7.02
N CYS A 466 35.10 17.38 7.23
CA CYS A 466 34.06 17.95 6.36
C CYS A 466 34.52 18.04 4.90
N PRO A 467 33.65 17.75 3.94
CA PRO A 467 33.89 18.03 2.52
C PRO A 467 34.28 19.50 2.34
N LYS A 468 35.27 19.75 1.49
CA LYS A 468 35.81 21.11 1.21
C LYS A 468 34.98 21.81 0.14
#